data_a71319f5f12626434c6a7663997c57f9
#
_entry.id   a71319f5f12626434c6a7663997c57f9
#
_cell.length_a   1.000
_cell.length_b   1.000
_cell.length_c   1.000
_cell.angle_alpha   90.00
_cell.angle_beta   90.00
_cell.angle_gamma   90.00
#
_symmetry.space_group_name_H-M   'P 1'
#
loop_
_entity.id
_entity.type
_entity.pdbx_description
1 polymer ?
#
loop_
_entity_poly.entity_id
_entity_poly.type
_entity_poly.pdbx_seq_one_letter_code
_entity_poly.pdbx_strand_id
1 'polypeptide(L)'
;MSLAVWVRRNLSGLIHPRVRSLILRHVSLLEERTEWWRSKDPYRNDPPHSTYESKYPVKLGIVKEFWHRHWPYIAACRDLGVAYELVDISGPDWIEVVKASACDAFLVWPSVQLSIWKQMYDERLRVMVDDLAKIIYPSYDELWLYENKRRMAYWLEAHGVPHAKTWVFYNRDEALSFAREAALPLVTKTALGARASGVIIHRDKRSLVEYIKKAFARGIVHKDGEARDADWRFVVVQDYLGEVKEWRVIRIGDSFFAHQKDRRGDFHSGTQLKIWGRPSDDILNLAYRITEFHRFRSMDLDIFEDKQGRPYVNELQTLFGASLSYQMKVEDRIGRLIRDSQGRWVFEEGDFCVNQCANL
;
A
#
# COMPACT_ATOMS: atom_id res chain seq x y z
N MET A 1 -22.07 -14.71 -16.71
CA MET A 1 -21.71 -15.01 -15.29
C MET A 1 -20.97 -16.34 -15.31
N SER A 2 -19.69 -16.35 -14.92
CA SER A 2 -18.91 -17.61 -14.94
C SER A 2 -19.44 -18.61 -13.89
N LEU A 3 -19.19 -19.89 -14.12
CA LEU A 3 -19.53 -20.97 -13.18
C LEU A 3 -18.97 -20.70 -11.77
N ALA A 4 -17.81 -20.07 -11.68
CA ALA A 4 -17.16 -19.74 -10.43
C ALA A 4 -17.91 -18.66 -9.62
N VAL A 5 -18.42 -17.63 -10.27
CA VAL A 5 -19.24 -16.59 -9.64
C VAL A 5 -20.57 -17.18 -9.18
N TRP A 6 -21.16 -18.04 -9.99
CA TRP A 6 -22.40 -18.73 -9.64
C TRP A 6 -22.20 -19.63 -8.41
N VAL A 7 -21.12 -20.44 -8.37
CA VAL A 7 -20.76 -21.32 -7.24
C VAL A 7 -20.52 -20.49 -5.98
N ARG A 8 -19.79 -19.38 -6.07
CA ARG A 8 -19.53 -18.50 -4.90
C ARG A 8 -20.82 -17.87 -4.37
N ARG A 9 -21.72 -17.43 -5.25
CA ARG A 9 -22.94 -16.71 -4.87
C ARG A 9 -24.03 -17.63 -4.32
N ASN A 10 -24.12 -18.85 -4.85
CA ASN A 10 -25.23 -19.76 -4.57
C ASN A 10 -24.85 -20.97 -3.69
N LEU A 11 -23.57 -21.32 -3.62
CA LEU A 11 -23.12 -22.52 -2.93
C LEU A 11 -22.07 -22.27 -1.84
N SER A 12 -21.75 -21.02 -1.52
CA SER A 12 -20.69 -20.68 -0.55
C SER A 12 -20.95 -21.24 0.87
N GLY A 13 -22.18 -21.48 1.24
CA GLY A 13 -22.57 -22.10 2.51
C GLY A 13 -22.75 -23.63 2.45
N LEU A 14 -22.82 -24.21 1.24
CA LEU A 14 -23.15 -25.64 1.03
C LEU A 14 -21.91 -26.48 0.67
N ILE A 15 -20.83 -25.85 0.22
CA ILE A 15 -19.62 -26.57 -0.20
C ILE A 15 -18.63 -26.67 0.96
N HIS A 16 -18.22 -27.91 1.28
CA HIS A 16 -17.19 -28.12 2.28
C HIS A 16 -15.91 -27.31 1.97
N PRO A 17 -15.27 -26.64 2.96
CA PRO A 17 -14.12 -25.74 2.75
C PRO A 17 -12.97 -26.35 1.92
N ARG A 18 -12.73 -27.66 2.02
CA ARG A 18 -11.70 -28.37 1.23
C ARG A 18 -12.04 -28.45 -0.26
N VAL A 19 -13.31 -28.71 -0.58
CA VAL A 19 -13.78 -28.76 -1.99
C VAL A 19 -13.77 -27.36 -2.59
N ARG A 20 -14.20 -26.37 -1.83
CA ARG A 20 -14.10 -24.96 -2.22
C ARG A 20 -12.65 -24.54 -2.51
N SER A 21 -11.70 -24.91 -1.65
CA SER A 21 -10.28 -24.67 -1.87
C SER A 21 -9.75 -25.35 -3.13
N LEU A 22 -10.23 -26.56 -3.45
CA LEU A 22 -9.84 -27.27 -4.67
C LEU A 22 -10.37 -26.57 -5.93
N ILE A 23 -11.64 -26.17 -5.93
CA ILE A 23 -12.26 -25.44 -7.05
C ILE A 23 -11.52 -24.11 -7.29
N LEU A 24 -11.26 -23.33 -6.24
CA LEU A 24 -10.58 -22.03 -6.36
C LEU A 24 -9.11 -22.13 -6.81
N ARG A 25 -8.50 -23.33 -6.74
CA ARG A 25 -7.16 -23.56 -7.32
C ARG A 25 -7.17 -23.69 -8.83
N HIS A 26 -8.30 -24.06 -9.41
CA HIS A 26 -8.44 -24.30 -10.85
C HIS A 26 -9.26 -23.23 -11.57
N VAL A 27 -9.94 -22.36 -10.81
CA VAL A 27 -10.76 -21.28 -11.38
C VAL A 27 -10.31 -19.96 -10.79
N SER A 28 -9.67 -19.15 -11.62
CA SER A 28 -9.33 -17.78 -11.27
C SER A 28 -10.58 -16.89 -11.32
N LEU A 29 -10.78 -16.10 -10.27
CA LEU A 29 -11.78 -15.03 -10.24
C LEU A 29 -11.16 -13.67 -10.56
N LEU A 30 -9.94 -13.68 -11.07
CA LEU A 30 -9.18 -12.46 -11.32
C LEU A 30 -9.85 -11.56 -12.35
N GLU A 31 -10.31 -12.15 -13.45
CA GLU A 31 -10.93 -11.39 -14.55
C GLU A 31 -12.24 -10.73 -14.10
N GLU A 32 -13.10 -11.45 -13.39
CA GLU A 32 -14.35 -10.89 -12.88
C GLU A 32 -14.11 -9.81 -11.82
N ARG A 33 -13.13 -10.00 -10.96
CA ARG A 33 -12.71 -8.99 -9.98
C ARG A 33 -12.13 -7.77 -10.66
N THR A 34 -11.33 -7.96 -11.69
CA THR A 34 -10.74 -6.88 -12.49
C THR A 34 -11.85 -6.07 -13.16
N GLU A 35 -12.80 -6.73 -13.83
CA GLU A 35 -13.90 -6.02 -14.47
C GLU A 35 -14.82 -5.33 -13.46
N TRP A 36 -15.08 -5.95 -12.32
CA TRP A 36 -15.85 -5.32 -11.25
C TRP A 36 -15.19 -4.02 -10.75
N TRP A 37 -13.86 -4.01 -10.56
CA TRP A 37 -13.15 -2.81 -10.16
C TRP A 37 -13.14 -1.75 -11.26
N ARG A 38 -12.90 -2.14 -12.51
CA ARG A 38 -12.97 -1.24 -13.67
C ARG A 38 -14.34 -0.60 -13.82
N SER A 39 -15.41 -1.32 -13.47
CA SER A 39 -16.77 -0.78 -13.51
C SER A 39 -17.03 0.33 -12.49
N LYS A 40 -16.14 0.55 -11.52
CA LYS A 40 -16.21 1.63 -10.53
C LYS A 40 -15.49 2.90 -10.97
N ASP A 41 -14.73 2.84 -12.05
CA ASP A 41 -14.10 4.00 -12.64
C ASP A 41 -15.16 4.84 -13.37
N PRO A 42 -15.46 6.07 -12.91
CA PRO A 42 -16.45 6.93 -13.53
C PRO A 42 -16.03 7.44 -14.93
N TYR A 43 -14.72 7.36 -15.23
CA TYR A 43 -14.12 7.86 -16.47
C TYR A 43 -13.73 6.74 -17.46
N ARG A 44 -14.12 5.49 -17.19
CA ARG A 44 -13.72 4.31 -18.00
C ARG A 44 -14.04 4.38 -19.48
N ASN A 45 -15.08 5.16 -19.84
CA ASN A 45 -15.56 5.32 -21.22
C ASN A 45 -15.14 6.66 -21.84
N ASP A 46 -14.40 7.47 -21.11
CA ASP A 46 -13.97 8.78 -21.59
C ASP A 46 -12.74 8.64 -22.51
N PRO A 47 -12.45 9.65 -23.33
CA PRO A 47 -11.20 9.69 -24.09
C PRO A 47 -9.98 9.51 -23.18
N PRO A 48 -8.93 8.82 -23.66
CA PRO A 48 -7.71 8.58 -22.86
C PRO A 48 -6.85 9.85 -22.65
N HIS A 49 -7.35 10.99 -23.01
CA HIS A 49 -6.68 12.29 -22.87
C HIS A 49 -7.70 13.39 -22.55
N SER A 50 -7.20 14.47 -21.95
CA SER A 50 -8.03 15.66 -21.69
C SER A 50 -8.51 16.29 -23.02
N THR A 51 -9.76 16.76 -23.02
CA THR A 51 -10.40 17.44 -24.17
C THR A 51 -10.40 18.97 -24.00
N TYR A 52 -9.67 19.49 -23.05
CA TYR A 52 -9.54 20.90 -22.71
C TYR A 52 -8.08 21.35 -22.75
N GLU A 53 -7.84 22.62 -22.93
CA GLU A 53 -6.52 23.22 -22.81
C GLU A 53 -6.08 23.29 -21.35
N SER A 54 -4.82 23.00 -21.09
CA SER A 54 -4.28 23.08 -19.75
C SER A 54 -4.21 24.53 -19.27
N LYS A 55 -4.60 24.75 -18.02
CA LYS A 55 -4.39 26.04 -17.33
C LYS A 55 -2.91 26.28 -16.97
N TYR A 56 -2.10 25.23 -17.02
CA TYR A 56 -0.69 25.24 -16.66
C TYR A 56 0.15 24.79 -17.84
N PRO A 57 1.38 25.23 -17.97
CA PRO A 57 2.26 24.83 -19.08
C PRO A 57 2.83 23.41 -18.85
N VAL A 58 1.98 22.47 -18.42
CA VAL A 58 2.33 21.08 -18.16
C VAL A 58 1.23 20.15 -18.64
N LYS A 59 1.64 18.95 -19.10
CA LYS A 59 0.77 17.82 -19.40
C LYS A 59 1.23 16.62 -18.60
N LEU A 60 0.32 15.97 -17.89
CA LEU A 60 0.62 14.81 -17.04
C LEU A 60 0.26 13.50 -17.74
N GLY A 61 1.17 12.54 -17.72
CA GLY A 61 0.87 11.15 -18.03
C GLY A 61 0.25 10.47 -16.82
N ILE A 62 -0.90 9.85 -16.96
CA ILE A 62 -1.46 9.00 -15.91
C ILE A 62 -1.22 7.55 -16.30
N VAL A 63 -0.36 6.86 -15.56
CA VAL A 63 -0.06 5.45 -15.83
C VAL A 63 -1.29 4.61 -15.54
N LYS A 64 -1.74 3.88 -16.56
CA LYS A 64 -2.95 3.07 -16.50
C LYS A 64 -2.76 1.87 -15.57
N GLU A 65 -3.64 1.70 -14.61
CA GLU A 65 -3.64 0.64 -13.62
C GLU A 65 -4.68 -0.42 -13.97
N PHE A 66 -4.40 -1.72 -13.74
CA PHE A 66 -5.26 -2.84 -14.18
C PHE A 66 -6.69 -2.80 -13.62
N TRP A 67 -6.88 -2.30 -12.40
CA TRP A 67 -8.19 -2.12 -11.77
C TRP A 67 -8.76 -0.71 -11.91
N HIS A 68 -8.11 0.14 -12.72
CA HIS A 68 -8.44 1.55 -12.93
C HIS A 68 -8.37 2.42 -11.66
N ARG A 69 -7.57 2.03 -10.67
CA ARG A 69 -7.40 2.83 -9.45
C ARG A 69 -6.73 4.19 -9.68
N HIS A 70 -6.33 4.47 -10.88
CA HIS A 70 -5.79 5.76 -11.33
C HIS A 70 -6.86 6.85 -11.54
N TRP A 71 -8.15 6.50 -11.51
CA TRP A 71 -9.22 7.47 -11.77
C TRP A 71 -9.21 8.73 -10.87
N PRO A 72 -8.73 8.73 -9.59
CA PRO A 72 -8.64 9.95 -8.80
C PRO A 72 -7.70 10.99 -9.40
N TYR A 73 -6.64 10.54 -10.08
CA TYR A 73 -5.74 11.45 -10.80
C TYR A 73 -6.44 12.10 -12.00
N ILE A 74 -7.31 11.38 -12.70
CA ILE A 74 -8.14 11.95 -13.78
C ILE A 74 -9.05 13.04 -13.21
N ALA A 75 -9.72 12.74 -12.09
CA ALA A 75 -10.59 13.69 -11.42
C ALA A 75 -9.83 14.95 -11.00
N ALA A 76 -8.68 14.79 -10.35
CA ALA A 76 -7.84 15.88 -9.92
C ALA A 76 -7.35 16.76 -11.10
N CYS A 77 -6.88 16.15 -12.18
CA CYS A 77 -6.50 16.88 -13.38
C CYS A 77 -7.65 17.72 -13.96
N ARG A 78 -8.87 17.18 -13.96
CA ARG A 78 -10.08 17.90 -14.41
C ARG A 78 -10.42 19.07 -13.50
N ASP A 79 -10.43 18.85 -12.19
CA ASP A 79 -10.75 19.88 -11.21
C ASP A 79 -9.74 21.04 -11.27
N LEU A 80 -8.47 20.71 -11.39
CA LEU A 80 -7.39 21.70 -11.45
C LEU A 80 -7.19 22.31 -12.85
N GLY A 81 -7.77 21.68 -13.88
CA GLY A 81 -7.60 22.11 -15.27
C GLY A 81 -6.20 21.82 -15.81
N VAL A 82 -5.58 20.71 -15.42
CA VAL A 82 -4.29 20.23 -15.91
C VAL A 82 -4.53 19.23 -17.05
N ALA A 83 -3.87 19.42 -18.19
CA ALA A 83 -3.96 18.46 -19.29
C ALA A 83 -3.34 17.13 -18.91
N TYR A 84 -3.98 16.03 -19.33
CA TYR A 84 -3.48 14.68 -19.05
C TYR A 84 -3.64 13.74 -20.24
N GLU A 85 -2.90 12.62 -20.17
CA GLU A 85 -3.00 11.48 -21.08
C GLU A 85 -2.86 10.17 -20.30
N LEU A 86 -3.72 9.20 -20.59
CA LEU A 86 -3.59 7.84 -20.03
C LEU A 86 -2.50 7.08 -20.80
N VAL A 87 -1.46 6.65 -20.08
CA VAL A 87 -0.31 5.95 -20.63
C VAL A 87 -0.33 4.50 -20.18
N ASP A 88 -0.51 3.58 -21.11
CA ASP A 88 -0.52 2.14 -20.83
C ASP A 88 0.90 1.58 -20.97
N ILE A 89 1.50 1.24 -19.84
CA ILE A 89 2.82 0.63 -19.81
C ILE A 89 2.76 -0.91 -19.70
N SER A 90 1.60 -1.55 -19.87
CA SER A 90 1.48 -3.01 -19.75
C SER A 90 1.76 -3.76 -21.07
N GLY A 91 1.65 -3.10 -22.21
CA GLY A 91 1.89 -3.67 -23.55
C GLY A 91 3.36 -3.99 -23.85
N PRO A 92 3.63 -4.69 -24.93
CA PRO A 92 4.99 -5.03 -25.36
C PRO A 92 5.78 -3.82 -25.91
N ASP A 93 5.08 -2.82 -26.43
CA ASP A 93 5.57 -1.58 -27.04
C ASP A 93 5.62 -0.38 -26.06
N TRP A 94 5.57 -0.65 -24.76
CA TRP A 94 5.46 0.36 -23.73
C TRP A 94 6.57 1.43 -23.75
N ILE A 95 7.78 1.07 -24.17
CA ILE A 95 8.91 2.01 -24.29
C ILE A 95 8.62 3.06 -25.36
N GLU A 96 8.13 2.62 -26.51
CA GLU A 96 7.73 3.49 -27.61
C GLU A 96 6.57 4.39 -27.20
N VAL A 97 5.58 3.84 -26.48
CA VAL A 97 4.45 4.60 -25.93
C VAL A 97 4.94 5.69 -24.98
N VAL A 98 5.84 5.36 -24.05
CA VAL A 98 6.40 6.35 -23.10
C VAL A 98 7.27 7.39 -23.80
N LYS A 99 8.07 7.01 -24.81
CA LYS A 99 8.89 7.93 -25.58
C LYS A 99 8.07 8.88 -26.46
N ALA A 100 6.99 8.38 -27.05
CA ALA A 100 6.08 9.16 -27.89
C ALA A 100 5.15 10.08 -27.08
N SER A 101 4.96 9.79 -25.80
CA SER A 101 4.16 10.62 -24.90
C SER A 101 4.80 12.00 -24.73
N ALA A 102 4.03 13.05 -24.97
CA ALA A 102 4.42 14.45 -24.75
C ALA A 102 4.13 14.89 -23.30
N CYS A 103 4.27 13.99 -22.33
CA CYS A 103 4.00 14.29 -20.92
C CYS A 103 5.28 14.72 -20.19
N ASP A 104 5.15 15.75 -19.36
CA ASP A 104 6.26 16.31 -18.56
C ASP A 104 6.58 15.45 -17.33
N ALA A 105 5.56 14.85 -16.72
CA ALA A 105 5.69 13.94 -15.60
C ALA A 105 4.58 12.90 -15.61
N PHE A 106 4.74 11.81 -14.84
CA PHE A 106 3.81 10.68 -14.82
C PHE A 106 3.29 10.42 -13.41
N LEU A 107 1.97 10.40 -13.26
CA LEU A 107 1.29 9.97 -12.04
C LEU A 107 1.12 8.45 -12.05
N VAL A 108 1.56 7.80 -10.98
CA VAL A 108 1.63 6.35 -10.92
C VAL A 108 0.84 5.80 -9.73
N TRP A 109 -0.06 4.89 -10.01
CA TRP A 109 -0.67 4.00 -9.00
C TRP A 109 -0.46 2.56 -9.45
N PRO A 110 0.58 1.84 -9.00
CA PRO A 110 0.87 0.51 -9.52
C PRO A 110 -0.14 -0.52 -9.03
N SER A 111 -0.45 -1.50 -9.86
CA SER A 111 -1.25 -2.65 -9.47
C SER A 111 -0.47 -3.57 -8.54
N VAL A 112 -1.08 -3.91 -7.40
CA VAL A 112 -0.48 -4.73 -6.34
C VAL A 112 -1.29 -5.99 -6.01
N GLN A 113 -2.28 -6.30 -6.82
CA GLN A 113 -3.18 -7.43 -6.60
C GLN A 113 -2.53 -8.77 -6.91
N LEU A 114 -1.52 -8.76 -7.77
CA LEU A 114 -0.63 -9.88 -8.04
C LEU A 114 0.82 -9.45 -7.90
N SER A 115 1.66 -10.34 -7.39
CA SER A 115 3.10 -10.09 -7.26
C SER A 115 3.76 -9.81 -8.63
N ILE A 116 3.35 -10.53 -9.67
CA ILE A 116 3.86 -10.32 -11.03
C ILE A 116 3.45 -8.95 -11.60
N TRP A 117 2.27 -8.43 -11.28
CA TRP A 117 1.88 -7.10 -11.71
C TRP A 117 2.74 -6.04 -11.01
N LYS A 118 2.89 -6.16 -9.68
CA LYS A 118 3.78 -5.26 -8.93
C LYS A 118 5.21 -5.30 -9.47
N GLN A 119 5.73 -6.50 -9.75
CA GLN A 119 7.06 -6.66 -10.33
C GLN A 119 7.16 -5.97 -11.69
N MET A 120 6.20 -6.15 -12.59
CA MET A 120 6.18 -5.49 -13.90
C MET A 120 6.22 -3.96 -13.76
N TYR A 121 5.43 -3.39 -12.83
CA TYR A 121 5.48 -1.95 -12.59
C TYR A 121 6.86 -1.52 -12.04
N ASP A 122 7.42 -2.23 -11.06
CA ASP A 122 8.73 -1.89 -10.50
C ASP A 122 9.82 -1.88 -11.58
N GLU A 123 9.85 -2.89 -12.44
CA GLU A 123 10.83 -3.00 -13.52
C GLU A 123 10.68 -1.87 -14.55
N ARG A 124 9.45 -1.62 -15.02
CA ARG A 124 9.19 -0.62 -16.06
C ARG A 124 9.34 0.81 -15.55
N LEU A 125 8.91 1.10 -14.33
CA LEU A 125 9.10 2.40 -13.70
C LEU A 125 10.59 2.69 -13.46
N ARG A 126 11.39 1.68 -13.14
CA ARG A 126 12.84 1.82 -13.03
C ARG A 126 13.45 2.29 -14.35
N VAL A 127 13.10 1.62 -15.45
CA VAL A 127 13.55 2.01 -16.79
C VAL A 127 13.04 3.40 -17.18
N MET A 128 11.79 3.74 -16.83
CA MET A 128 11.26 5.09 -17.09
C MET A 128 12.10 6.17 -16.42
N VAL A 129 12.52 5.95 -15.17
CA VAL A 129 13.28 6.95 -14.39
C VAL A 129 14.73 6.98 -14.82
N ASP A 130 15.41 5.83 -14.84
CA ASP A 130 16.86 5.78 -15.00
C ASP A 130 17.32 5.84 -16.46
N ASP A 131 16.59 5.17 -17.36
CA ASP A 131 17.03 5.04 -18.75
C ASP A 131 16.31 6.03 -19.68
N LEU A 132 15.05 6.36 -19.38
CA LEU A 132 14.25 7.28 -20.18
C LEU A 132 14.17 8.70 -19.58
N ALA A 133 14.81 8.93 -18.43
CA ALA A 133 14.84 10.21 -17.70
C ALA A 133 13.44 10.83 -17.48
N LYS A 134 12.43 9.98 -17.23
CA LYS A 134 11.05 10.43 -16.97
C LYS A 134 10.86 10.76 -15.49
N ILE A 135 10.14 11.84 -15.22
CA ILE A 135 9.72 12.20 -13.87
C ILE A 135 8.46 11.41 -13.53
N ILE A 136 8.46 10.75 -12.40
CA ILE A 136 7.26 10.04 -11.90
C ILE A 136 6.88 10.52 -10.49
N TYR A 137 5.59 10.47 -10.16
CA TYR A 137 5.06 10.74 -8.83
C TYR A 137 4.02 9.67 -8.45
N PRO A 138 4.11 9.05 -7.28
CA PRO A 138 5.21 9.16 -6.31
C PRO A 138 6.57 8.76 -6.89
N SER A 139 7.67 9.10 -6.21
CA SER A 139 9.02 8.76 -6.67
C SER A 139 9.23 7.24 -6.74
N TYR A 140 10.22 6.80 -7.53
CA TYR A 140 10.52 5.37 -7.62
C TYR A 140 10.86 4.75 -6.27
N ASP A 141 11.61 5.45 -5.41
CA ASP A 141 11.98 4.94 -4.09
C ASP A 141 10.77 4.74 -3.18
N GLU A 142 9.78 5.64 -3.24
CA GLU A 142 8.50 5.49 -2.57
C GLU A 142 7.73 4.27 -3.09
N LEU A 143 7.62 4.16 -4.41
CA LEU A 143 6.92 3.05 -5.09
C LEU A 143 7.62 1.71 -4.88
N TRP A 144 8.95 1.69 -4.75
CA TRP A 144 9.72 0.47 -4.48
C TRP A 144 9.37 -0.15 -3.12
N LEU A 145 9.09 0.68 -2.12
CA LEU A 145 8.64 0.24 -0.79
C LEU A 145 7.18 -0.21 -0.78
N TYR A 146 6.36 0.36 -1.66
CA TYR A 146 4.92 0.15 -1.65
C TYR A 146 4.52 -1.32 -1.73
N GLU A 147 3.68 -1.75 -0.78
CA GLU A 147 3.15 -3.12 -0.68
C GLU A 147 4.22 -4.22 -0.71
N ASN A 148 5.42 -3.98 -0.15
CA ASN A 148 6.46 -5.00 -0.05
C ASN A 148 7.16 -5.01 1.31
N LYS A 149 6.65 -5.83 2.23
CA LYS A 149 7.11 -5.91 3.62
C LYS A 149 8.55 -6.39 3.78
N ARG A 150 9.11 -7.14 2.81
CA ARG A 150 10.53 -7.50 2.81
C ARG A 150 11.40 -6.28 2.53
N ARG A 151 11.05 -5.52 1.49
CA ARG A 151 11.78 -4.28 1.13
C ARG A 151 11.70 -3.26 2.25
N MET A 152 10.51 -3.10 2.86
CA MET A 152 10.36 -2.24 4.03
C MET A 152 11.26 -2.67 5.18
N ALA A 153 11.32 -3.97 5.52
CA ALA A 153 12.18 -4.47 6.58
C ALA A 153 13.66 -4.15 6.33
N TYR A 154 14.14 -4.38 5.12
CA TYR A 154 15.51 -4.04 4.74
C TYR A 154 15.78 -2.55 4.81
N TRP A 155 14.83 -1.76 4.31
CA TRP A 155 14.96 -0.31 4.26
C TRP A 155 14.96 0.30 5.66
N LEU A 156 14.04 -0.11 6.53
CA LEU A 156 13.95 0.38 7.91
C LEU A 156 15.22 0.06 8.71
N GLU A 157 15.72 -1.17 8.59
CA GLU A 157 16.96 -1.61 9.26
C GLU A 157 18.18 -0.84 8.72
N ALA A 158 18.34 -0.74 7.39
CA ALA A 158 19.48 -0.07 6.76
C ALA A 158 19.56 1.42 7.09
N HIS A 159 18.43 2.08 7.34
CA HIS A 159 18.38 3.50 7.67
C HIS A 159 18.25 3.78 9.18
N GLY A 160 18.32 2.75 10.03
CA GLY A 160 18.22 2.90 11.49
C GLY A 160 16.88 3.50 11.94
N VAL A 161 15.82 3.31 11.17
CA VAL A 161 14.49 3.80 11.53
C VAL A 161 13.92 2.95 12.66
N PRO A 162 13.40 3.52 13.76
CA PRO A 162 12.77 2.74 14.82
C PRO A 162 11.63 1.88 14.30
N HIS A 163 11.74 0.56 14.43
CA HIS A 163 10.73 -0.41 14.00
C HIS A 163 10.79 -1.67 14.86
N ALA A 164 9.74 -2.50 14.83
CA ALA A 164 9.79 -3.81 15.44
C ALA A 164 10.83 -4.68 14.70
N LYS A 165 11.75 -5.29 15.44
CA LYS A 165 12.82 -6.10 14.83
C LYS A 165 12.21 -7.13 13.88
N THR A 166 12.75 -7.19 12.67
CA THR A 166 12.18 -8.00 11.58
C THR A 166 13.28 -8.83 10.94
N TRP A 167 13.02 -10.11 10.77
CA TRP A 167 13.90 -11.08 10.10
C TRP A 167 13.24 -11.58 8.83
N VAL A 168 14.04 -11.72 7.78
CA VAL A 168 13.62 -12.33 6.51
C VAL A 168 14.53 -13.53 6.25
N PHE A 169 13.96 -14.72 6.31
CA PHE A 169 14.70 -15.96 6.10
C PHE A 169 14.42 -16.51 4.70
N TYR A 170 15.49 -16.81 3.98
CA TYR A 170 15.46 -17.54 2.70
C TYR A 170 15.97 -18.97 2.83
N ASN A 171 16.60 -19.29 3.98
CA ASN A 171 17.04 -20.63 4.33
C ASN A 171 16.03 -21.24 5.32
N ARG A 172 15.49 -22.41 4.97
CA ARG A 172 14.50 -23.11 5.79
C ARG A 172 15.05 -23.55 7.16
N ASP A 173 16.27 -24.07 7.18
CA ASP A 173 16.83 -24.64 8.41
C ASP A 173 17.24 -23.56 9.40
N GLU A 174 17.73 -22.42 8.91
CA GLU A 174 17.94 -21.20 9.72
C GLU A 174 16.63 -20.70 10.32
N ALA A 175 15.56 -20.59 9.52
CA ALA A 175 14.24 -20.18 10.00
C ALA A 175 13.70 -21.14 11.07
N LEU A 176 13.89 -22.44 10.89
CA LEU A 176 13.46 -23.46 11.86
C LEU A 176 14.30 -23.44 13.13
N SER A 177 15.62 -23.18 13.04
CA SER A 177 16.48 -23.02 14.19
C SER A 177 16.06 -21.79 15.00
N PHE A 178 15.90 -20.66 14.33
CA PHE A 178 15.38 -19.42 14.95
C PHE A 178 14.05 -19.69 15.69
N ALA A 179 13.08 -20.36 15.04
CA ALA A 179 11.79 -20.60 15.64
C ALA A 179 11.81 -21.48 16.90
N ARG A 180 12.84 -22.35 17.07
CA ARG A 180 13.01 -23.16 18.27
C ARG A 180 13.51 -22.35 19.46
N GLU A 181 14.35 -21.34 19.20
CA GLU A 181 15.05 -20.56 20.22
C GLU A 181 14.34 -19.26 20.57
N ALA A 182 13.69 -18.63 19.57
CA ALA A 182 13.09 -17.31 19.71
C ALA A 182 12.05 -17.22 20.85
N ALA A 183 12.03 -16.06 21.50
CA ALA A 183 10.97 -15.72 22.44
C ALA A 183 9.64 -15.47 21.72
N LEU A 184 8.54 -15.79 22.35
CA LEU A 184 7.20 -15.59 21.81
C LEU A 184 6.45 -14.54 22.64
N PRO A 185 5.43 -13.87 22.07
CA PRO A 185 4.87 -14.07 20.74
C PRO A 185 5.68 -13.41 19.61
N LEU A 186 5.56 -13.95 18.38
CA LEU A 186 6.12 -13.41 17.15
C LEU A 186 5.04 -13.26 16.09
N VAL A 187 5.28 -12.38 15.12
CA VAL A 187 4.37 -12.11 14.01
C VAL A 187 4.98 -12.59 12.70
N THR A 188 4.22 -13.33 11.88
CA THR A 188 4.61 -13.54 10.48
C THR A 188 3.73 -12.69 9.57
N LYS A 189 4.34 -12.19 8.50
CA LYS A 189 3.66 -11.37 7.49
C LYS A 189 3.92 -11.92 6.10
N THR A 190 2.93 -11.85 5.21
CA THR A 190 3.18 -12.04 3.78
C THR A 190 3.84 -10.79 3.19
N ALA A 191 4.64 -10.95 2.13
CA ALA A 191 5.34 -9.81 1.51
C ALA A 191 4.37 -8.79 0.92
N LEU A 192 3.36 -9.27 0.20
CA LEU A 192 2.25 -8.46 -0.29
C LEU A 192 1.02 -8.65 0.60
N GLY A 193 0.18 -7.65 0.69
CA GLY A 193 -1.10 -7.74 1.38
C GLY A 193 -1.41 -6.53 2.26
N ALA A 194 -2.66 -6.11 2.21
CA ALA A 194 -3.21 -5.01 2.98
C ALA A 194 -4.22 -5.51 4.02
N ARG A 195 -4.65 -4.63 4.95
CA ARG A 195 -5.73 -4.87 5.92
C ARG A 195 -5.48 -6.07 6.83
N ALA A 196 -4.25 -6.25 7.29
CA ALA A 196 -3.80 -7.39 8.08
C ALA A 196 -4.02 -8.77 7.41
N SER A 197 -4.36 -8.82 6.11
CA SER A 197 -4.37 -10.09 5.38
C SER A 197 -2.95 -10.66 5.33
N GLY A 198 -2.78 -11.93 5.71
CA GLY A 198 -1.47 -12.56 5.76
C GLY A 198 -0.63 -12.23 7.00
N VAL A 199 -1.19 -11.56 8.01
CA VAL A 199 -0.54 -11.34 9.32
C VAL A 199 -1.04 -12.40 10.32
N ILE A 200 -0.09 -13.11 10.95
CA ILE A 200 -0.39 -14.12 11.96
C ILE A 200 0.46 -13.90 13.19
N ILE A 201 -0.16 -13.87 14.36
CA ILE A 201 0.54 -13.82 15.65
C ILE A 201 0.70 -15.24 16.16
N HIS A 202 1.94 -15.68 16.32
CA HIS A 202 2.32 -16.98 16.85
C HIS A 202 2.59 -16.86 18.35
N ARG A 203 1.73 -17.52 19.16
CA ARG A 203 1.86 -17.56 20.60
C ARG A 203 2.53 -18.87 21.12
N ASP A 204 2.73 -19.81 20.19
CA ASP A 204 3.43 -21.06 20.46
C ASP A 204 4.37 -21.43 19.32
N LYS A 205 5.43 -22.19 19.64
CA LYS A 205 6.48 -22.58 18.70
C LYS A 205 5.98 -23.51 17.60
N ARG A 206 5.00 -24.36 17.90
CA ARG A 206 4.44 -25.30 16.94
C ARG A 206 3.80 -24.57 15.77
N SER A 207 2.96 -23.57 16.07
CA SER A 207 2.32 -22.71 15.06
C SER A 207 3.34 -22.03 14.14
N LEU A 208 4.40 -21.45 14.71
CA LEU A 208 5.46 -20.80 13.93
C LEU A 208 6.22 -21.80 13.05
N VAL A 209 6.59 -22.97 13.60
CA VAL A 209 7.30 -24.03 12.86
C VAL A 209 6.43 -24.59 11.73
N GLU A 210 5.13 -24.79 11.95
CA GLU A 210 4.19 -25.24 10.91
C GLU A 210 4.05 -24.21 9.79
N TYR A 211 3.98 -22.92 10.14
CA TYR A 211 3.97 -21.83 9.16
C TYR A 211 5.23 -21.83 8.29
N ILE A 212 6.42 -21.90 8.91
CA ILE A 212 7.71 -21.94 8.19
C ILE A 212 7.76 -23.15 7.26
N LYS A 213 7.43 -24.35 7.75
CA LYS A 213 7.39 -25.57 6.91
C LYS A 213 6.47 -25.40 5.71
N LYS A 214 5.28 -24.81 5.90
CA LYS A 214 4.33 -24.55 4.83
C LYS A 214 4.88 -23.56 3.81
N ALA A 215 5.50 -22.44 4.26
CA ALA A 215 6.07 -21.41 3.39
C ALA A 215 7.13 -21.99 2.46
N PHE A 216 8.01 -22.84 2.97
CA PHE A 216 9.07 -23.46 2.16
C PHE A 216 8.61 -24.63 1.28
N ALA A 217 7.51 -25.31 1.65
CA ALA A 217 7.00 -26.46 0.89
C ALA A 217 5.97 -26.07 -0.18
N ARG A 218 5.00 -25.22 0.17
CA ARG A 218 3.83 -24.92 -0.69
C ARG A 218 3.59 -23.43 -0.91
N GLY A 219 4.29 -22.56 -0.18
CA GLY A 219 4.04 -21.13 -0.13
C GLY A 219 2.85 -20.74 0.75
N ILE A 220 2.76 -19.46 1.01
CA ILE A 220 1.67 -18.81 1.75
C ILE A 220 0.88 -17.93 0.79
N VAL A 221 -0.34 -18.35 0.49
CA VAL A 221 -1.27 -17.56 -0.33
C VAL A 221 -1.89 -16.45 0.52
N HIS A 222 -2.02 -15.28 -0.02
CA HIS A 222 -2.74 -14.18 0.62
C HIS A 222 -4.22 -14.54 0.81
N LYS A 223 -4.83 -14.11 1.92
CA LYS A 223 -6.19 -14.55 2.31
C LYS A 223 -7.24 -14.40 1.20
N ASP A 224 -7.18 -13.31 0.44
CA ASP A 224 -8.08 -13.02 -0.67
C ASP A 224 -7.36 -12.98 -2.02
N GLY A 225 -6.13 -13.52 -2.09
CA GLY A 225 -5.27 -13.51 -3.27
C GLY A 225 -5.60 -14.61 -4.28
N GLU A 226 -4.94 -14.54 -5.42
CA GLU A 226 -4.91 -15.60 -6.42
C GLU A 226 -4.14 -16.81 -5.85
N ALA A 227 -4.71 -18.01 -5.96
CA ALA A 227 -4.12 -19.21 -5.35
C ALA A 227 -2.72 -19.58 -5.89
N ARG A 228 -2.39 -19.10 -7.09
CA ARG A 228 -1.07 -19.27 -7.74
C ARG A 228 -0.06 -18.20 -7.32
N ASP A 229 -0.53 -17.11 -6.72
CA ASP A 229 0.30 -16.03 -6.22
C ASP A 229 0.55 -16.20 -4.72
N ALA A 230 1.68 -16.80 -4.40
CA ALA A 230 2.04 -17.16 -3.04
C ALA A 230 3.47 -16.75 -2.71
N ASP A 231 3.69 -16.32 -1.48
CA ASP A 231 5.02 -16.16 -0.91
C ASP A 231 5.66 -17.53 -0.71
N TRP A 232 6.66 -17.84 -1.52
CA TRP A 232 7.30 -19.14 -1.53
C TRP A 232 8.81 -19.03 -1.31
N ARG A 233 9.36 -19.98 -0.52
CA ARG A 233 10.79 -20.09 -0.24
C ARG A 233 11.40 -18.96 0.61
N PHE A 234 10.54 -18.21 1.31
CA PHE A 234 10.98 -17.24 2.32
C PHE A 234 9.90 -17.08 3.40
N VAL A 235 10.28 -16.50 4.53
CA VAL A 235 9.37 -16.05 5.59
C VAL A 235 9.82 -14.70 6.14
N VAL A 236 8.85 -13.84 6.46
CA VAL A 236 9.06 -12.61 7.21
C VAL A 236 8.55 -12.83 8.62
N VAL A 237 9.43 -12.68 9.59
CA VAL A 237 9.12 -12.83 11.03
C VAL A 237 9.44 -11.50 11.71
N GLN A 238 8.58 -11.05 12.62
CA GLN A 238 8.74 -9.78 13.31
C GLN A 238 8.40 -9.93 14.79
N ASP A 239 9.09 -9.16 15.64
CA ASP A 239 8.74 -9.05 17.05
C ASP A 239 7.32 -8.54 17.25
N TYR A 240 6.62 -9.09 18.22
CA TYR A 240 5.32 -8.60 18.65
C TYR A 240 5.47 -7.56 19.76
N LEU A 241 5.11 -6.31 19.47
CA LEU A 241 5.28 -5.20 20.41
C LEU A 241 4.24 -5.17 21.55
N GLY A 242 3.28 -6.10 21.56
CA GLY A 242 2.25 -6.16 22.60
C GLY A 242 1.13 -5.14 22.39
N GLU A 243 0.74 -4.48 23.49
CA GLU A 243 -0.27 -3.45 23.45
C GLU A 243 0.34 -2.13 23.02
N VAL A 244 -0.07 -1.67 21.84
CA VAL A 244 0.34 -0.41 21.22
C VAL A 244 -0.88 0.35 20.73
N LYS A 245 -0.74 1.66 20.53
CA LYS A 245 -1.64 2.44 19.67
C LYS A 245 -1.07 2.43 18.27
N GLU A 246 -1.91 2.44 17.23
CA GLU A 246 -1.45 2.56 15.86
C GLU A 246 -1.92 3.89 15.27
N TRP A 247 -0.97 4.75 14.95
CA TRP A 247 -1.19 6.02 14.28
C TRP A 247 -0.92 5.86 12.79
N ARG A 248 -1.83 6.36 11.99
CA ARG A 248 -1.60 6.59 10.57
C ARG A 248 -1.24 8.05 10.38
N VAL A 249 -0.04 8.31 9.85
CA VAL A 249 0.43 9.64 9.50
C VAL A 249 0.69 9.68 8.00
N ILE A 250 -0.05 10.53 7.29
CA ILE A 250 0.02 10.64 5.83
C ILE A 250 0.70 11.95 5.49
N ARG A 251 1.72 11.90 4.65
CA ARG A 251 2.32 13.07 4.01
C ARG A 251 1.95 13.11 2.53
N ILE A 252 1.50 14.29 2.05
CA ILE A 252 1.36 14.61 0.63
C ILE A 252 1.93 16.01 0.43
N GLY A 253 3.02 16.10 -0.33
CA GLY A 253 3.77 17.36 -0.44
C GLY A 253 4.18 17.89 0.94
N ASP A 254 3.69 19.06 1.31
CA ASP A 254 3.93 19.69 2.62
C ASP A 254 2.76 19.50 3.60
N SER A 255 1.71 18.80 3.19
CA SER A 255 0.54 18.50 4.02
C SER A 255 0.75 17.22 4.80
N PHE A 256 0.37 17.24 6.09
CA PHE A 256 0.34 16.05 6.94
C PHE A 256 -1.07 15.84 7.50
N PHE A 257 -1.51 14.61 7.51
CA PHE A 257 -2.77 14.18 8.08
C PHE A 257 -2.52 13.07 9.07
N ALA A 258 -3.31 12.98 10.14
CA ALA A 258 -3.16 11.88 11.07
C ALA A 258 -4.49 11.46 11.69
N HIS A 259 -4.58 10.16 11.99
CA HIS A 259 -5.62 9.59 12.83
C HIS A 259 -5.11 8.29 13.46
N GLN A 260 -5.67 7.93 14.61
CA GLN A 260 -5.39 6.64 15.24
C GLN A 260 -6.31 5.58 14.62
N LYS A 261 -5.78 4.41 14.36
CA LYS A 261 -6.57 3.22 14.00
C LYS A 261 -7.06 2.54 15.27
N ASP A 262 -8.36 2.34 15.40
CA ASP A 262 -8.91 1.63 16.54
C ASP A 262 -8.66 0.12 16.43
N ARG A 263 -8.52 -0.53 17.57
CA ARG A 263 -8.17 -1.94 17.67
C ARG A 263 -9.42 -2.82 17.66
N ARG A 264 -9.39 -3.91 16.91
CA ARG A 264 -10.36 -4.99 16.99
C ARG A 264 -9.65 -6.32 17.21
N GLY A 265 -9.78 -6.87 18.41
CA GLY A 265 -8.99 -8.05 18.81
C GLY A 265 -7.48 -7.71 18.88
N ASP A 266 -6.67 -8.48 18.18
CA ASP A 266 -5.21 -8.29 18.15
C ASP A 266 -4.74 -7.31 17.06
N PHE A 267 -5.63 -6.83 16.19
CA PHE A 267 -5.28 -6.05 15.00
C PHE A 267 -5.92 -4.67 14.99
N HIS A 268 -5.16 -3.68 14.54
CA HIS A 268 -5.63 -2.32 14.24
C HIS A 268 -5.99 -2.19 12.76
N SER A 269 -5.16 -2.74 11.87
CA SER A 269 -5.37 -2.69 10.43
C SER A 269 -6.57 -3.52 9.99
N GLY A 270 -7.37 -2.97 9.04
CA GLY A 270 -8.56 -3.64 8.49
C GLY A 270 -9.85 -3.39 9.26
N THR A 271 -9.82 -2.73 10.42
CA THR A 271 -11.02 -2.44 11.22
C THR A 271 -11.89 -1.34 10.61
N GLN A 272 -11.30 -0.45 9.81
CA GLN A 272 -11.89 0.80 9.28
C GLN A 272 -12.37 1.76 10.38
N LEU A 273 -12.11 1.46 11.66
CA LEU A 273 -12.43 2.32 12.77
C LEU A 273 -11.31 3.32 12.98
N LYS A 274 -11.69 4.60 13.08
CA LYS A 274 -10.76 5.71 13.27
C LYS A 274 -11.08 6.44 14.55
N ILE A 275 -10.04 6.74 15.32
CA ILE A 275 -10.10 7.66 16.45
C ILE A 275 -9.45 8.95 15.98
N TRP A 276 -10.24 10.02 15.95
CA TRP A 276 -9.78 11.32 15.48
C TRP A 276 -9.00 12.04 16.57
N GLY A 277 -7.96 12.76 16.16
CA GLY A 277 -7.11 13.52 17.07
C GLY A 277 -5.74 13.79 16.45
N ARG A 278 -4.94 14.55 17.17
CA ARG A 278 -3.57 14.87 16.81
C ARG A 278 -2.61 13.94 17.56
N PRO A 279 -1.67 13.27 16.89
CA PRO A 279 -0.63 12.50 17.56
C PRO A 279 0.37 13.42 18.29
N SER A 280 1.23 12.84 19.11
CA SER A 280 2.32 13.53 19.75
C SER A 280 3.30 14.13 18.74
N ASP A 281 4.03 15.15 19.15
CA ASP A 281 5.08 15.75 18.30
C ASP A 281 6.19 14.74 17.97
N ASP A 282 6.45 13.78 18.82
CA ASP A 282 7.45 12.73 18.57
C ASP A 282 7.07 11.87 17.36
N ILE A 283 5.79 11.48 17.25
CA ILE A 283 5.26 10.73 16.10
C ILE A 283 5.32 11.57 14.83
N LEU A 284 4.86 12.83 14.90
CA LEU A 284 4.89 13.74 13.75
C LEU A 284 6.32 14.05 13.29
N ASN A 285 7.22 14.28 14.25
CA ASN A 285 8.64 14.56 13.96
C ASN A 285 9.35 13.33 13.40
N LEU A 286 9.00 12.11 13.85
CA LEU A 286 9.53 10.89 13.24
C LEU A 286 9.08 10.80 11.78
N ALA A 287 7.79 10.96 11.50
CA ALA A 287 7.25 10.91 10.14
C ALA A 287 7.89 12.00 9.25
N TYR A 288 8.02 13.22 9.76
CA TYR A 288 8.66 14.31 9.04
C TYR A 288 10.13 14.01 8.73
N ARG A 289 10.94 13.60 9.71
CA ARG A 289 12.36 13.30 9.51
C ARG A 289 12.56 12.22 8.46
N ILE A 290 11.79 11.14 8.53
CA ILE A 290 11.88 10.05 7.55
C ILE A 290 11.56 10.57 6.14
N THR A 291 10.43 11.24 5.99
CA THR A 291 9.95 11.65 4.68
C THR A 291 10.76 12.81 4.10
N GLU A 292 11.24 13.73 4.94
CA GLU A 292 12.06 14.87 4.47
C GLU A 292 13.45 14.41 4.06
N PHE A 293 14.13 13.61 4.88
CA PHE A 293 15.49 13.14 4.59
C PHE A 293 15.54 12.32 3.29
N HIS A 294 14.53 11.48 3.05
CA HIS A 294 14.45 10.63 1.85
C HIS A 294 13.67 11.28 0.69
N ARG A 295 13.24 12.53 0.85
CA ARG A 295 12.45 13.28 -0.15
C ARG A 295 11.15 12.57 -0.55
N PHE A 296 10.56 11.83 0.36
CA PHE A 296 9.25 11.21 0.17
C PHE A 296 8.17 12.30 0.23
N ARG A 297 7.36 12.41 -0.81
CA ARG A 297 6.31 13.43 -0.94
C ARG A 297 4.90 12.83 -0.95
N SER A 298 4.80 11.50 -1.01
CA SER A 298 3.54 10.77 -0.89
C SER A 298 3.78 9.53 -0.03
N MET A 299 3.57 9.64 1.28
CA MET A 299 3.84 8.53 2.19
C MET A 299 2.83 8.47 3.33
N ASP A 300 2.17 7.33 3.45
CA ASP A 300 1.42 6.90 4.63
C ASP A 300 2.36 6.06 5.53
N LEU A 301 2.57 6.53 6.74
CA LEU A 301 3.33 5.84 7.77
C LEU A 301 2.37 5.31 8.83
N ASP A 302 2.27 4.00 8.94
CA ASP A 302 1.63 3.36 10.08
C ASP A 302 2.67 3.24 11.22
N ILE A 303 2.44 3.95 12.33
CA ILE A 303 3.38 4.08 13.44
C ILE A 303 2.74 3.51 14.71
N PHE A 304 3.37 2.53 15.31
CA PHE A 304 3.04 2.05 16.64
C PHE A 304 3.60 3.00 17.71
N GLU A 305 2.80 3.29 18.71
CA GLU A 305 3.18 4.01 19.93
C GLU A 305 3.05 3.03 21.11
N ASP A 306 4.16 2.74 21.77
CA ASP A 306 4.16 1.86 22.94
C ASP A 306 3.61 2.58 24.21
N LYS A 307 3.51 1.84 25.32
CA LYS A 307 3.01 2.38 26.60
C LYS A 307 3.89 3.49 27.18
N GLN A 308 5.12 3.62 26.72
CA GLN A 308 6.07 4.66 27.09
C GLN A 308 6.06 5.86 26.14
N GLY A 309 5.17 5.84 25.11
CA GLY A 309 5.08 6.87 24.09
C GLY A 309 6.17 6.78 23.00
N ARG A 310 6.95 5.70 22.94
CA ARG A 310 8.00 5.53 21.93
C ARG A 310 7.40 5.10 20.60
N PRO A 311 7.73 5.77 19.49
CA PRO A 311 7.20 5.44 18.19
C PRO A 311 8.05 4.37 17.46
N TYR A 312 7.39 3.45 16.76
CA TYR A 312 7.98 2.41 15.91
C TYR A 312 7.24 2.35 14.57
N VAL A 313 7.94 2.51 13.47
CA VAL A 313 7.34 2.37 12.14
C VAL A 313 6.93 0.92 11.90
N ASN A 314 5.66 0.69 11.58
CA ASN A 314 5.11 -0.61 11.26
C ASN A 314 5.02 -0.83 9.75
N GLU A 315 4.62 0.19 8.99
CA GLU A 315 4.42 0.11 7.55
C GLU A 315 4.66 1.47 6.87
N LEU A 316 5.14 1.42 5.63
CA LEU A 316 5.33 2.56 4.74
C LEU A 316 4.55 2.29 3.45
N GLN A 317 3.57 3.14 3.13
CA GLN A 317 2.71 2.99 1.96
C GLN A 317 2.62 4.31 1.20
N THR A 318 3.17 4.35 0.01
CA THR A 318 3.12 5.60 -0.77
C THR A 318 1.74 5.91 -1.32
N LEU A 319 0.88 4.90 -1.43
CA LEU A 319 -0.50 5.03 -1.86
C LEU A 319 -1.42 4.41 -0.82
N PHE A 320 -2.50 5.07 -0.52
CA PHE A 320 -3.41 4.68 0.55
C PHE A 320 -4.88 4.84 0.12
N GLY A 321 -5.76 4.03 0.71
CA GLY A 321 -7.19 4.15 0.47
C GLY A 321 -7.79 5.29 1.30
N ALA A 322 -8.41 6.26 0.64
CA ALA A 322 -9.16 7.33 1.26
C ALA A 322 -10.65 7.15 0.95
N SER A 323 -11.43 6.69 1.92
CA SER A 323 -12.89 6.52 1.77
C SER A 323 -13.69 7.77 2.16
N LEU A 324 -13.05 8.72 2.83
CA LEU A 324 -13.63 9.99 3.28
C LEU A 324 -12.94 11.15 2.55
N SER A 325 -13.63 12.27 2.43
CA SER A 325 -13.08 13.52 1.91
C SER A 325 -12.07 14.19 2.86
N TYR A 326 -11.80 13.60 4.01
CA TYR A 326 -10.84 14.09 4.98
C TYR A 326 -10.07 12.92 5.62
N GLN A 327 -8.84 13.18 6.03
CA GLN A 327 -7.98 12.20 6.69
C GLN A 327 -7.56 12.59 8.12
N MET A 328 -7.99 13.77 8.58
CA MET A 328 -7.72 14.25 9.92
C MET A 328 -8.88 15.10 10.46
N LYS A 329 -9.13 14.97 11.78
CA LYS A 329 -9.95 15.91 12.57
C LYS A 329 -9.25 16.22 13.88
N VAL A 330 -9.32 17.46 14.28
CA VAL A 330 -8.91 17.95 15.61
C VAL A 330 -10.09 18.74 16.18
N GLU A 331 -10.61 18.35 17.33
CA GLU A 331 -11.77 18.98 17.95
C GLU A 331 -12.96 19.12 16.96
N ASP A 332 -13.26 18.03 16.24
CA ASP A 332 -14.26 17.92 15.18
C ASP A 332 -14.07 18.80 13.93
N ARG A 333 -13.02 19.63 13.87
CA ARG A 333 -12.66 20.40 12.68
C ARG A 333 -11.81 19.54 11.74
N ILE A 334 -12.19 19.47 10.46
CA ILE A 334 -11.40 18.80 9.43
C ILE A 334 -10.23 19.70 9.01
N GLY A 335 -9.08 19.10 8.67
CA GLY A 335 -7.94 19.90 8.26
C GLY A 335 -6.68 19.06 8.02
N ARG A 336 -5.55 19.77 8.01
CA ARG A 336 -4.22 19.19 7.88
C ARG A 336 -3.25 19.81 8.90
N LEU A 337 -2.10 19.19 9.06
CA LEU A 337 -0.95 19.78 9.73
C LEU A 337 0.08 20.24 8.69
N ILE A 338 0.65 21.38 8.92
CA ILE A 338 1.78 21.92 8.18
C ILE A 338 2.89 22.33 9.16
N ARG A 339 4.11 22.45 8.64
CA ARG A 339 5.20 23.06 9.42
C ARG A 339 5.35 24.52 9.05
N ASP A 340 5.33 25.41 10.08
CA ASP A 340 5.59 26.83 9.88
C ASP A 340 7.10 27.09 9.65
N SER A 341 7.44 28.35 9.36
CA SER A 341 8.81 28.79 9.12
C SER A 341 9.75 28.61 10.35
N GLN A 342 9.18 28.39 11.54
CA GLN A 342 9.92 28.11 12.76
C GLN A 342 10.00 26.59 13.06
N GLY A 343 9.47 25.77 12.17
CA GLY A 343 9.45 24.30 12.31
C GLY A 343 8.41 23.78 13.30
N ARG A 344 7.42 24.56 13.69
CA ARG A 344 6.33 24.14 14.59
C ARG A 344 5.19 23.54 13.78
N TRP A 345 4.49 22.59 14.38
CA TRP A 345 3.30 22.00 13.79
C TRP A 345 2.08 22.91 14.00
N VAL A 346 1.46 23.31 12.91
CA VAL A 346 0.27 24.15 12.88
C VAL A 346 -0.88 23.38 12.24
N PHE A 347 -2.04 23.36 12.88
CA PHE A 347 -3.27 22.81 12.29
C PHE A 347 -3.92 23.89 11.42
N GLU A 348 -4.19 23.53 10.19
CA GLU A 348 -4.90 24.36 9.21
C GLU A 348 -6.25 23.69 8.90
N GLU A 349 -7.35 24.40 9.21
CA GLU A 349 -8.70 23.91 8.95
C GLU A 349 -9.04 24.03 7.47
N GLY A 350 -9.67 22.99 6.89
CA GLY A 350 -10.10 23.00 5.51
C GLY A 350 -10.33 21.59 4.96
N ASP A 351 -10.95 21.50 3.77
CA ASP A 351 -11.11 20.25 3.04
C ASP A 351 -9.98 20.09 2.01
N PHE A 352 -8.99 19.27 2.35
CA PHE A 352 -7.78 19.08 1.54
C PHE A 352 -7.74 17.72 0.83
N CYS A 353 -8.70 16.82 1.08
CA CYS A 353 -8.64 15.45 0.60
C CYS A 353 -9.61 15.14 -0.55
N VAL A 354 -9.90 16.12 -1.39
CA VAL A 354 -10.72 15.96 -2.59
C VAL A 354 -10.09 14.92 -3.51
N ASN A 355 -10.90 14.11 -4.18
CA ASN A 355 -10.47 13.02 -5.06
C ASN A 355 -9.46 12.07 -4.41
N GLN A 356 -9.75 11.62 -3.18
CA GLN A 356 -8.84 10.78 -2.39
C GLN A 356 -7.47 11.43 -2.16
N CYS A 357 -7.46 12.72 -1.92
CA CYS A 357 -6.30 13.58 -1.74
C CYS A 357 -5.43 13.77 -3.01
N ALA A 358 -5.91 13.40 -4.19
CA ALA A 358 -5.17 13.55 -5.44
C ALA A 358 -5.06 15.01 -5.93
N ASN A 359 -5.83 15.94 -5.35
CA ASN A 359 -5.75 17.37 -5.67
C ASN A 359 -4.58 18.08 -4.96
N LEU A 360 -3.90 17.43 -4.02
CA LEU A 360 -2.70 17.92 -3.34
C LEU A 360 -1.42 17.65 -4.14
#